data_1ef465b0cdf3b01d8334211aa3ada2da
#
_entry.id   1ef465b0cdf3b01d8334211aa3ada2da
#
_cell.length_a   1.000
_cell.length_b   1.000
_cell.length_c   1.000
_cell.angle_alpha   90.00
_cell.angle_beta   90.00
_cell.angle_gamma   90.00
#
_symmetry.space_group_name_H-M   'P 1'
#
loop_
_entity.id
_entity.type
_entity.pdbx_description
1 polymer ?
#
loop_
_entity_poly.entity_id
_entity_poly.type
_entity_poly.pdbx_seq_one_letter_code
_entity_poly.pdbx_strand_id
1 'polypeptide(L)'
;YQVAYRKGQRFIEELHELDEGKIGDLNIQIHQDGIYIITGGMGGIGLEFSRYLAGNGPVKLALFNRTQFPPREKWDAIIARQENFKVINKILAIQEIEAKGSEVFIYSLDVTDYDAVNKILCELRDKYGKISGIIHSAGIIKDALIKNKDEAQFKNILGVKMEGTWILD
;
A
#
# COMPACT_ATOMS: atom_id res chain seq x y z
N TYR A 1 8.88 -23.56 -13.44
CA TYR A 1 8.37 -22.94 -14.66
C TYR A 1 6.96 -22.46 -14.40
N GLN A 2 6.68 -21.18 -14.66
CA GLN A 2 5.32 -20.65 -14.66
C GLN A 2 4.72 -20.87 -16.05
N VAL A 3 3.48 -21.32 -16.09
CA VAL A 3 2.77 -21.60 -17.35
C VAL A 3 1.40 -20.93 -17.27
N ALA A 4 1.04 -20.16 -18.27
CA ALA A 4 -0.28 -19.55 -18.42
C ALA A 4 -0.98 -20.12 -19.66
N TYR A 5 -2.30 -20.28 -19.58
CA TYR A 5 -3.13 -20.64 -20.71
C TYR A 5 -4.12 -19.52 -21.00
N ARG A 6 -4.15 -19.03 -22.25
CA ARG A 6 -5.11 -18.02 -22.71
C ARG A 6 -5.70 -18.46 -24.04
N LYS A 7 -7.01 -18.58 -24.13
CA LYS A 7 -7.72 -18.98 -25.36
C LYS A 7 -7.15 -20.27 -26.00
N GLY A 8 -6.80 -21.27 -25.17
CA GLY A 8 -6.23 -22.53 -25.63
C GLY A 8 -4.73 -22.49 -25.97
N GLN A 9 -4.09 -21.35 -25.95
CA GLN A 9 -2.64 -21.22 -26.14
C GLN A 9 -1.89 -21.29 -24.82
N ARG A 10 -0.77 -22.00 -24.85
CA ARG A 10 0.14 -22.13 -23.72
C ARG A 10 1.25 -21.06 -23.83
N PHE A 11 1.44 -20.31 -22.75
CA PHE A 11 2.50 -19.33 -22.60
C PHE A 11 3.47 -19.81 -21.52
N ILE A 12 4.74 -19.54 -21.72
CA ILE A 12 5.80 -19.75 -20.74
C ILE A 12 6.45 -18.40 -20.42
N GLU A 13 6.98 -18.28 -19.23
CA GLU A 13 7.77 -17.13 -18.81
C GLU A 13 9.15 -17.22 -19.42
N GLU A 14 9.62 -16.14 -20.05
CA GLU A 14 10.97 -15.97 -20.56
C GLU A 14 11.57 -14.67 -20.00
N LEU A 15 12.82 -14.71 -19.58
CA LEU A 15 13.57 -13.54 -19.19
C LEU A 15 14.33 -13.02 -20.42
N HIS A 16 14.05 -11.80 -20.82
CA HIS A 16 14.79 -11.10 -21.85
C HIS A 16 15.59 -9.96 -21.23
N GLU A 17 16.80 -9.76 -21.72
CA GLU A 17 17.60 -8.59 -21.36
C GLU A 17 16.89 -7.33 -21.88
N LEU A 18 16.70 -6.36 -20.99
CA LEU A 18 16.10 -5.08 -21.34
C LEU A 18 17.13 -4.23 -22.07
N ASP A 19 16.76 -3.77 -23.23
CA ASP A 19 17.53 -2.75 -23.96
C ASP A 19 17.29 -1.39 -23.27
N GLU A 20 18.27 -0.93 -22.47
CA GLU A 20 18.18 0.32 -21.72
C GLU A 20 17.90 1.53 -22.62
N GLY A 21 18.31 1.49 -23.88
CA GLY A 21 18.02 2.55 -24.85
C GLY A 21 16.53 2.63 -25.27
N LYS A 22 15.74 1.59 -25.00
CA LYS A 22 14.29 1.57 -25.22
C LYS A 22 13.46 1.90 -23.98
N ILE A 23 14.10 1.93 -22.81
CA ILE A 23 13.48 2.44 -21.61
C ILE A 23 13.61 3.96 -21.69
N GLY A 24 12.55 4.63 -22.18
CA GLY A 24 12.50 6.09 -22.10
C GLY A 24 12.66 6.55 -20.65
N ASP A 25 13.10 7.79 -20.45
CA ASP A 25 13.18 8.39 -19.12
C ASP A 25 11.84 8.26 -18.40
N LEU A 26 11.68 7.21 -17.60
CA LEU A 26 10.56 7.02 -16.71
C LEU A 26 10.70 8.01 -15.53
N ASN A 27 10.63 9.29 -15.83
CA ASN A 27 10.67 10.33 -14.82
C ASN A 27 9.30 10.39 -14.15
N ILE A 28 9.08 9.54 -13.16
CA ILE A 28 7.87 9.61 -12.31
C ILE A 28 7.96 10.92 -11.53
N GLN A 29 7.18 11.90 -11.95
CA GLN A 29 7.08 13.16 -11.23
C GLN A 29 6.25 12.96 -9.96
N ILE A 30 6.88 13.16 -8.82
CA ILE A 30 6.17 13.22 -7.55
C ILE A 30 5.67 14.66 -7.37
N HIS A 31 4.35 14.82 -7.31
CA HIS A 31 3.72 16.12 -7.13
C HIS A 31 3.80 16.51 -5.64
N GLN A 32 4.50 17.61 -5.37
CA GLN A 32 4.51 18.22 -4.04
C GLN A 32 3.08 18.61 -3.65
N ASP A 33 2.74 18.47 -2.38
CA ASP A 33 1.37 18.61 -1.84
C ASP A 33 0.33 17.64 -2.44
N GLY A 34 0.74 16.75 -3.33
CA GLY A 34 -0.12 15.70 -3.88
C GLY A 34 -0.55 14.70 -2.82
N ILE A 35 -1.77 14.15 -2.96
CA ILE A 35 -2.23 13.06 -2.12
C ILE A 35 -1.96 11.70 -2.77
N TYR A 36 -1.30 10.83 -2.02
CA TYR A 36 -0.95 9.47 -2.42
C TYR A 36 -1.61 8.45 -1.49
N ILE A 37 -2.22 7.45 -2.07
CA ILE A 37 -2.84 6.35 -1.31
C ILE A 37 -1.88 5.17 -1.31
N ILE A 38 -1.65 4.59 -0.13
CA ILE A 38 -0.80 3.41 0.02
C ILE A 38 -1.58 2.35 0.78
N THR A 39 -2.05 1.31 0.10
CA THR A 39 -2.68 0.18 0.78
C THR A 39 -1.62 -0.73 1.38
N GLY A 40 -1.91 -1.32 2.54
CA GLY A 40 -0.86 -1.97 3.32
C GLY A 40 0.18 -0.97 3.84
N GLY A 41 -0.19 0.32 3.92
CA GLY A 41 0.71 1.44 4.22
C GLY A 41 1.44 1.35 5.55
N MET A 42 0.90 0.58 6.52
CA MET A 42 1.57 0.29 7.79
C MET A 42 2.43 -0.98 7.75
N GLY A 43 2.59 -1.62 6.60
CA GLY A 43 3.54 -2.71 6.36
C GLY A 43 4.95 -2.18 6.05
N GLY A 44 5.96 -3.08 6.06
CA GLY A 44 7.35 -2.67 5.77
C GLY A 44 7.49 -1.99 4.41
N ILE A 45 6.98 -2.60 3.35
CA ILE A 45 7.01 -2.05 1.98
C ILE A 45 6.24 -0.72 1.90
N GLY A 46 5.04 -0.65 2.50
CA GLY A 46 4.23 0.57 2.49
C GLY A 46 4.91 1.75 3.18
N LEU A 47 5.57 1.53 4.31
CA LEU A 47 6.33 2.56 5.00
C LEU A 47 7.57 3.00 4.21
N GLU A 48 8.26 2.10 3.51
CA GLU A 48 9.38 2.47 2.66
C GLU A 48 8.94 3.33 1.46
N PHE A 49 7.82 2.99 0.81
CA PHE A 49 7.24 3.87 -0.21
C PHE A 49 6.84 5.23 0.36
N SER A 50 6.29 5.26 1.59
CA SER A 50 5.95 6.50 2.26
C SER A 50 7.18 7.39 2.50
N ARG A 51 8.30 6.80 2.96
CA ARG A 51 9.58 7.49 3.13
C ARG A 51 10.14 8.00 1.81
N TYR A 52 10.07 7.18 0.77
CA TYR A 52 10.53 7.55 -0.56
C TYR A 52 9.76 8.75 -1.11
N LEU A 53 8.43 8.72 -1.04
CA LEU A 53 7.60 9.84 -1.49
C LEU A 53 7.91 11.12 -0.69
N ALA A 54 7.95 11.04 0.63
CA ALA A 54 8.27 12.17 1.51
C ALA A 54 9.70 12.68 1.35
N GLY A 55 10.61 11.84 0.88
CA GLY A 55 12.00 12.22 0.57
C GLY A 55 12.14 13.10 -0.67
N ASN A 56 11.15 13.12 -1.55
CA ASN A 56 11.11 13.93 -2.76
C ASN A 56 10.36 15.27 -2.61
N GLY A 57 9.91 15.57 -1.40
CA GLY A 57 9.21 16.80 -1.05
C GLY A 57 7.96 16.53 -0.21
N PRO A 58 7.33 17.57 0.33
CA PRO A 58 6.12 17.44 1.13
C PRO A 58 4.98 16.81 0.31
N VAL A 59 4.38 15.75 0.85
CA VAL A 59 3.23 15.04 0.26
C VAL A 59 2.19 14.70 1.32
N LYS A 60 0.98 14.39 0.89
CA LYS A 60 -0.07 13.86 1.75
C LYS A 60 -0.20 12.36 1.51
N LEU A 61 -0.10 11.55 2.57
CA LEU A 61 -0.09 10.11 2.51
C LEU A 61 -1.33 9.53 3.20
N ALA A 62 -2.21 8.89 2.47
CA ALA A 62 -3.34 8.16 2.99
C ALA A 62 -2.98 6.67 3.09
N LEU A 63 -2.67 6.21 4.30
CA LEU A 63 -2.25 4.83 4.57
C LEU A 63 -3.46 3.97 4.93
N PHE A 64 -3.81 3.05 4.04
CA PHE A 64 -4.92 2.11 4.25
C PHE A 64 -4.38 0.83 4.83
N ASN A 65 -4.95 0.39 5.95
CA ASN A 65 -4.63 -0.90 6.53
C ASN A 65 -5.83 -1.51 7.27
N ARG A 66 -5.88 -2.86 7.31
CA ARG A 66 -7.01 -3.56 7.91
C ARG A 66 -7.01 -3.50 9.43
N THR A 67 -5.84 -3.53 10.04
CA THR A 67 -5.70 -3.51 11.51
C THR A 67 -5.78 -2.09 12.02
N GLN A 68 -6.58 -1.87 13.05
CA GLN A 68 -6.63 -0.60 13.75
C GLN A 68 -5.25 -0.20 14.28
N PHE A 69 -4.91 1.06 14.09
CA PHE A 69 -3.69 1.65 14.61
C PHE A 69 -4.04 2.56 15.80
N PRO A 70 -3.19 2.63 16.83
CA PRO A 70 -3.45 3.49 17.98
C PRO A 70 -3.67 4.96 17.58
N PRO A 71 -4.62 5.65 18.20
CA PRO A 71 -4.81 7.07 17.96
C PRO A 71 -3.58 7.87 18.44
N ARG A 72 -3.35 9.03 17.82
CA ARG A 72 -2.14 9.83 18.00
C ARG A 72 -1.89 10.22 19.46
N GLU A 73 -2.92 10.52 20.19
CA GLU A 73 -2.88 10.92 21.62
C GLU A 73 -2.27 9.85 22.53
N LYS A 74 -2.22 8.59 22.06
CA LYS A 74 -1.63 7.48 22.80
C LYS A 74 -0.18 7.18 22.45
N TRP A 75 0.38 7.81 21.41
CA TRP A 75 1.69 7.45 20.88
C TRP A 75 2.82 7.66 21.87
N ASP A 76 2.86 8.81 22.54
CA ASP A 76 3.90 9.10 23.53
C ASP A 76 3.88 8.09 24.69
N ALA A 77 2.68 7.72 25.16
CA ALA A 77 2.54 6.72 26.19
C ALA A 77 2.98 5.33 25.73
N ILE A 78 2.71 4.97 24.47
CA ILE A 78 3.14 3.67 23.89
C ILE A 78 4.67 3.63 23.75
N ILE A 79 5.29 4.72 23.30
CA ILE A 79 6.74 4.85 23.18
C ILE A 79 7.38 4.75 24.57
N ALA A 80 6.86 5.46 25.58
CA ALA A 80 7.39 5.47 26.92
C ALA A 80 7.33 4.11 27.62
N ARG A 81 6.27 3.31 27.36
CA ARG A 81 6.09 1.98 27.96
C ARG A 81 6.97 0.90 27.35
N GLN A 82 7.45 1.09 26.14
CA GLN A 82 8.31 0.15 25.38
C GLN A 82 7.74 -1.28 25.26
N GLU A 83 6.41 -1.45 25.31
CA GLU A 83 5.77 -2.77 25.36
C GLU A 83 5.63 -3.43 23.98
N ASN A 84 5.53 -2.65 22.89
CA ASN A 84 5.31 -3.17 21.54
C ASN A 84 6.21 -2.48 20.51
N PHE A 85 7.43 -3.01 20.38
CA PHE A 85 8.43 -2.47 19.44
C PHE A 85 7.94 -2.39 17.99
N LYS A 86 7.05 -3.30 17.53
CA LYS A 86 6.50 -3.24 16.17
C LYS A 86 5.61 -2.01 15.97
N VAL A 87 4.81 -1.66 16.97
CA VAL A 87 3.97 -0.46 16.92
C VAL A 87 4.82 0.79 17.08
N ILE A 88 5.77 0.78 18.02
CA ILE A 88 6.69 1.91 18.23
C ILE A 88 7.47 2.24 16.97
N ASN A 89 8.05 1.25 16.29
CA ASN A 89 8.79 1.48 15.05
C ASN A 89 7.90 2.10 13.94
N LYS A 90 6.63 1.72 13.88
CA LYS A 90 5.69 2.34 12.93
C LYS A 90 5.36 3.77 13.31
N ILE A 91 5.17 4.06 14.59
CA ILE A 91 4.94 5.43 15.08
C ILE A 91 6.14 6.31 14.72
N LEU A 92 7.36 5.85 15.05
CA LEU A 92 8.59 6.59 14.76
C LEU A 92 8.78 6.82 13.25
N ALA A 93 8.44 5.84 12.41
CA ALA A 93 8.50 5.98 10.97
C ALA A 93 7.53 7.06 10.46
N ILE A 94 6.32 7.14 11.02
CA ILE A 94 5.35 8.19 10.66
C ILE A 94 5.85 9.55 11.11
N GLN A 95 6.35 9.66 12.35
CA GLN A 95 6.91 10.92 12.86
C GLN A 95 8.11 11.39 12.02
N GLU A 96 8.98 10.48 11.57
CA GLU A 96 10.07 10.79 10.64
C GLU A 96 9.55 11.37 9.31
N ILE A 97 8.50 10.77 8.74
CA ILE A 97 7.87 11.23 7.51
C ILE A 97 7.26 12.62 7.69
N GLU A 98 6.57 12.84 8.80
CA GLU A 98 5.94 14.13 9.12
C GLU A 98 6.97 15.21 9.42
N ALA A 99 8.10 14.86 10.04
CA ALA A 99 9.21 15.78 10.25
C ALA A 99 9.83 16.33 8.95
N LYS A 100 9.61 15.66 7.82
CA LYS A 100 9.99 16.12 6.47
C LYS A 100 8.95 17.05 5.81
N GLY A 101 7.90 17.44 6.56
CA GLY A 101 6.84 18.34 6.09
C GLY A 101 5.65 17.63 5.42
N SER A 102 5.64 16.29 5.37
CA SER A 102 4.52 15.52 4.83
C SER A 102 3.41 15.33 5.88
N GLU A 103 2.16 15.14 5.41
CA GLU A 103 1.03 14.80 6.26
C GLU A 103 0.67 13.31 6.12
N VAL A 104 0.43 12.62 7.24
CA VAL A 104 0.07 11.20 7.22
C VAL A 104 -1.31 10.97 7.82
N PHE A 105 -2.21 10.38 7.03
CA PHE A 105 -3.56 9.96 7.41
C PHE A 105 -3.62 8.44 7.46
N ILE A 106 -4.10 7.87 8.57
CA ILE A 106 -4.17 6.43 8.77
C ILE A 106 -5.63 6.01 8.77
N TYR A 107 -6.02 5.15 7.84
CA TYR A 107 -7.36 4.62 7.72
C TYR A 107 -7.37 3.12 7.99
N SER A 108 -8.29 2.68 8.85
CA SER A 108 -8.51 1.27 9.13
C SER A 108 -9.70 0.76 8.34
N LEU A 109 -9.42 0.11 7.21
CA LEU A 109 -10.42 -0.46 6.31
C LEU A 109 -9.89 -1.70 5.60
N ASP A 110 -10.79 -2.54 5.12
CA ASP A 110 -10.46 -3.61 4.19
C ASP A 110 -10.51 -3.06 2.75
N VAL A 111 -9.45 -3.27 1.99
CA VAL A 111 -9.36 -2.79 0.59
C VAL A 111 -10.37 -3.47 -0.34
N THR A 112 -10.97 -4.58 0.09
CA THR A 112 -12.03 -5.29 -0.63
C THR A 112 -13.44 -4.76 -0.30
N ASP A 113 -13.56 -3.85 0.66
CA ASP A 113 -14.82 -3.17 0.98
C ASP A 113 -14.97 -1.92 0.10
N TYR A 114 -15.74 -2.08 -0.99
CA TYR A 114 -15.98 -1.01 -1.97
C TYR A 114 -16.53 0.26 -1.32
N ASP A 115 -17.53 0.13 -0.44
CA ASP A 115 -18.21 1.30 0.13
C ASP A 115 -17.28 2.06 1.09
N ALA A 116 -16.52 1.33 1.92
CA ALA A 116 -15.54 1.94 2.81
C ALA A 116 -14.41 2.64 2.03
N VAL A 117 -13.88 2.01 0.99
CA VAL A 117 -12.83 2.60 0.13
C VAL A 117 -13.36 3.81 -0.60
N ASN A 118 -14.51 3.68 -1.28
CA ASN A 118 -15.09 4.78 -2.08
C ASN A 118 -15.42 6.00 -1.20
N LYS A 119 -15.95 5.78 0.01
CA LYS A 119 -16.20 6.87 0.96
C LYS A 119 -14.94 7.67 1.25
N ILE A 120 -13.84 6.99 1.59
CA ILE A 120 -12.57 7.68 1.88
C ILE A 120 -11.99 8.35 0.64
N LEU A 121 -12.09 7.72 -0.53
CA LEU A 121 -11.64 8.33 -1.78
C LEU A 121 -12.40 9.63 -2.10
N CYS A 122 -13.72 9.65 -1.90
CA CYS A 122 -14.52 10.86 -2.06
C CYS A 122 -14.10 11.95 -1.06
N GLU A 123 -13.98 11.61 0.23
CA GLU A 123 -13.53 12.56 1.27
C GLU A 123 -12.16 13.17 0.93
N LEU A 124 -11.22 12.35 0.45
CA LEU A 124 -9.89 12.80 0.08
C LEU A 124 -9.91 13.69 -1.17
N ARG A 125 -10.74 13.35 -2.18
CA ARG A 125 -10.91 14.17 -3.39
C ARG A 125 -11.57 15.50 -3.08
N ASP A 126 -12.58 15.53 -2.22
CA ASP A 126 -13.29 16.75 -1.83
C ASP A 126 -12.36 17.69 -1.07
N LYS A 127 -11.50 17.15 -0.21
CA LYS A 127 -10.61 17.94 0.64
C LYS A 127 -9.32 18.38 -0.06
N TYR A 128 -8.73 17.51 -0.87
CA TYR A 128 -7.38 17.70 -1.42
C TYR A 128 -7.33 17.72 -2.95
N GLY A 129 -8.46 17.52 -3.61
CA GLY A 129 -8.54 17.47 -5.06
C GLY A 129 -8.13 16.11 -5.62
N LYS A 130 -7.47 16.11 -6.77
CA LYS A 130 -7.12 14.89 -7.50
C LYS A 130 -6.11 14.03 -6.73
N ILE A 131 -6.37 12.73 -6.62
CA ILE A 131 -5.41 11.75 -6.12
C ILE A 131 -4.24 11.68 -7.11
N SER A 132 -3.03 11.89 -6.61
CA SER A 132 -1.80 11.97 -7.40
C SER A 132 -1.22 10.59 -7.74
N GLY A 133 -1.52 9.59 -6.92
CA GLY A 133 -1.08 8.22 -7.17
C GLY A 133 -1.59 7.23 -6.13
N ILE A 134 -1.61 5.97 -6.54
CA ILE A 134 -2.01 4.84 -5.67
C ILE A 134 -0.91 3.79 -5.73
N ILE A 135 -0.47 3.34 -4.55
CA ILE A 135 0.46 2.22 -4.39
C ILE A 135 -0.27 1.10 -3.68
N HIS A 136 -0.59 0.04 -4.44
CA HIS A 136 -1.26 -1.12 -3.88
C HIS A 136 -0.25 -2.14 -3.35
N SER A 137 0.18 -1.97 -2.10
CA SER A 137 1.11 -2.89 -1.41
C SER A 137 0.43 -3.81 -0.39
N ALA A 138 -0.92 -3.76 -0.28
CA ALA A 138 -1.65 -4.70 0.54
C ALA A 138 -1.50 -6.13 0.02
N GLY A 139 -1.28 -7.06 0.92
CA GLY A 139 -1.16 -8.48 0.59
C GLY A 139 -1.19 -9.35 1.83
N ILE A 140 -1.64 -10.58 1.65
CA ILE A 140 -1.61 -11.62 2.67
C ILE A 140 -0.72 -12.73 2.14
N ILE A 141 0.30 -13.11 2.92
CA ILE A 141 1.16 -14.25 2.61
C ILE A 141 0.66 -15.41 3.47
N LYS A 142 0.20 -16.47 2.82
CA LYS A 142 -0.17 -17.76 3.43
C LYS A 142 0.32 -18.88 2.53
N ASP A 143 1.63 -19.07 2.52
CA ASP A 143 2.24 -20.13 1.73
C ASP A 143 1.92 -21.49 2.35
N ALA A 144 1.45 -22.41 1.52
CA ALA A 144 1.19 -23.79 1.87
C ALA A 144 1.30 -24.68 0.63
N LEU A 145 1.58 -25.95 0.85
CA LEU A 145 1.48 -26.97 -0.20
C LEU A 145 0.05 -26.96 -0.75
N ILE A 146 -0.10 -27.18 -2.06
CA ILE A 146 -1.43 -27.18 -2.73
C ILE A 146 -2.44 -28.06 -2.01
N LYS A 147 -2.02 -29.25 -1.56
CA LYS A 147 -2.87 -30.19 -0.83
C LYS A 147 -3.40 -29.67 0.52
N ASN A 148 -2.76 -28.66 1.07
CA ASN A 148 -3.08 -28.06 2.37
C ASN A 148 -3.76 -26.68 2.22
N LYS A 149 -3.97 -26.20 1.00
CA LYS A 149 -4.69 -24.95 0.74
C LYS A 149 -6.19 -25.19 0.76
N ASP A 150 -6.88 -24.43 1.58
CA ASP A 150 -8.35 -24.37 1.53
C ASP A 150 -8.83 -23.22 0.62
N GLU A 151 -10.07 -23.35 0.16
CA GLU A 151 -10.70 -22.40 -0.76
C GLU A 151 -10.86 -21.00 -0.13
N ALA A 152 -11.13 -20.92 1.17
CA ALA A 152 -11.32 -19.66 1.85
C ALA A 152 -10.01 -18.87 1.93
N GLN A 153 -8.89 -19.53 2.22
CA GLN A 153 -7.56 -18.92 2.20
C GLN A 153 -7.20 -18.42 0.80
N PHE A 154 -7.50 -19.22 -0.23
CA PHE A 154 -7.25 -18.86 -1.61
C PHE A 154 -8.06 -17.60 -2.01
N LYS A 155 -9.37 -17.59 -1.72
CA LYS A 155 -10.23 -16.43 -1.97
C LYS A 155 -9.75 -15.18 -1.24
N ASN A 156 -9.35 -15.30 0.03
CA ASN A 156 -8.82 -14.17 0.80
C ASN A 156 -7.56 -13.55 0.19
N ILE A 157 -6.64 -14.37 -0.33
CA ILE A 157 -5.42 -13.88 -0.97
C ILE A 157 -5.75 -13.21 -2.30
N LEU A 158 -6.60 -13.83 -3.11
CA LEU A 158 -7.04 -13.29 -4.40
C LEU A 158 -7.86 -12.02 -4.22
N GLY A 159 -8.79 -11.97 -3.26
CA GLY A 159 -9.64 -10.81 -3.01
C GLY A 159 -8.82 -9.55 -2.83
N VAL A 160 -7.82 -9.57 -1.95
CA VAL A 160 -6.96 -8.39 -1.75
C VAL A 160 -6.24 -7.97 -3.03
N LYS A 161 -5.78 -8.93 -3.85
CA LYS A 161 -5.02 -8.63 -5.08
C LYS A 161 -5.91 -8.28 -6.28
N MET A 162 -7.03 -8.95 -6.44
CA MET A 162 -7.91 -8.77 -7.60
C MET A 162 -9.01 -7.75 -7.30
N GLU A 163 -9.85 -8.00 -6.30
CA GLU A 163 -10.96 -7.11 -5.93
C GLU A 163 -10.43 -5.77 -5.43
N GLY A 164 -9.41 -5.80 -4.53
CA GLY A 164 -8.78 -4.59 -4.04
C GLY A 164 -8.16 -3.74 -5.16
N THR A 165 -7.50 -4.35 -6.15
CA THR A 165 -6.98 -3.62 -7.31
C THR A 165 -8.10 -3.01 -8.13
N TRP A 166 -9.17 -3.79 -8.39
CA TRP A 166 -10.32 -3.33 -9.16
C TRP A 166 -11.07 -2.16 -8.50
N ILE A 167 -11.16 -2.19 -7.17
CA ILE A 167 -11.81 -1.11 -6.40
C ILE A 167 -10.99 0.18 -6.42
N LEU A 168 -9.67 0.06 -6.50
CA LEU A 168 -8.75 1.20 -6.51
C LEU A 168 -8.58 1.84 -7.90
N ASP A 169 -8.90 1.11 -8.98
CA ASP A 169 -8.81 1.57 -10.37
C ASP A 169 -9.98 2.46 -10.74
#